data_df45aaf6ae1690923d666155f6df848b
#
_entry.id   df45aaf6ae1690923d666155f6df848b
#
_cell.length_a   1.000
_cell.length_b   1.000
_cell.length_c   1.000
_cell.angle_alpha   90.00
_cell.angle_beta   90.00
_cell.angle_gamma   90.00
#
_symmetry.space_group_name_H-M   'P 1'
#
loop_
_entity.id
_entity.type
_entity.pdbx_description
1 polymer ?
#
loop_
_entity_poly.entity_id
_entity_poly.type
_entity_poly.pdbx_seq_one_letter_code
_entity_poly.pdbx_strand_id
1 'polypeptide(L)'
;MAVIDFHSHILPGIDDGARNIDSALAMLEQIQTQQIDIMAATPHFYAAKDRIDTFLKKRETARDVFIHAVREHEMNAVPQILLGSEVAFFDGISRAKEIEALTLEGTRLLLLEMPFVPWTDQNLLEVERLIKER
;
A
#
# COMPACT_ATOMS: atom_id res chain seq x y z
N MET A 1 1.85 9.12 21.90
CA MET A 1 1.66 7.81 21.22
C MET A 1 1.44 8.11 19.74
N ALA A 2 2.15 7.44 18.84
CA ALA A 2 2.01 7.67 17.40
C ALA A 2 0.69 7.10 16.88
N VAL A 3 0.03 7.85 16.01
CA VAL A 3 -1.17 7.40 15.28
C VAL A 3 -0.73 6.96 13.88
N ILE A 4 -1.05 5.71 13.53
CA ILE A 4 -0.61 5.09 12.29
C ILE A 4 -1.84 4.67 11.47
N ASP A 5 -1.91 5.12 10.22
CA ASP A 5 -2.84 4.61 9.23
C ASP A 5 -2.14 3.54 8.37
N PHE A 6 -2.60 2.29 8.45
CA PHE A 6 -1.98 1.16 7.74
C PHE A 6 -2.52 0.92 6.33
N HIS A 7 -3.53 1.66 5.90
CA HIS A 7 -4.20 1.39 4.62
C HIS A 7 -4.65 2.68 3.94
N SER A 8 -3.98 3.07 2.87
CA SER A 8 -4.41 4.22 2.07
C SER A 8 -4.07 4.06 0.59
N HIS A 9 -4.90 4.67 -0.25
CA HIS A 9 -4.71 4.75 -1.70
C HIS A 9 -4.41 6.20 -2.12
N ILE A 10 -3.48 6.83 -1.40
CA ILE A 10 -3.14 8.24 -1.56
C ILE A 10 -2.20 8.51 -2.74
N LEU A 11 -1.48 7.51 -3.24
CA LEU A 11 -0.55 7.71 -4.34
C LEU A 11 -1.29 8.06 -5.64
N PRO A 12 -0.90 9.16 -6.32
CA PRO A 12 -1.66 9.65 -7.47
C PRO A 12 -1.50 8.77 -8.69
N GLY A 13 -2.62 8.45 -9.35
CA GLY A 13 -2.67 7.82 -10.66
C GLY A 13 -2.15 6.39 -10.74
N ILE A 14 -2.02 5.68 -9.62
CA ILE A 14 -1.51 4.31 -9.60
C ILE A 14 -2.62 3.26 -9.60
N ASP A 15 -3.73 3.54 -8.95
CA ASP A 15 -4.89 2.64 -8.82
C ASP A 15 -6.21 3.43 -8.80
N ASP A 16 -7.27 2.86 -8.24
CA ASP A 16 -8.60 3.47 -8.15
C ASP A 16 -8.75 4.48 -6.99
N GLY A 17 -7.69 4.76 -6.25
CA GLY A 17 -7.65 5.78 -5.20
C GLY A 17 -7.52 7.19 -5.76
N ALA A 18 -6.49 7.94 -5.35
CA ALA A 18 -6.22 9.27 -5.86
C ALA A 18 -5.96 9.25 -7.38
N ARG A 19 -6.80 9.93 -8.14
CA ARG A 19 -6.71 9.91 -9.62
C ARG A 19 -5.52 10.70 -10.15
N ASN A 20 -5.15 11.77 -9.45
CA ASN A 20 -4.09 12.70 -9.82
C ASN A 20 -3.54 13.39 -8.56
N ILE A 21 -2.59 14.30 -8.76
CA ILE A 21 -1.97 15.07 -7.68
C ILE A 21 -3.00 15.87 -6.89
N ASP A 22 -3.93 16.56 -7.55
CA ASP A 22 -4.93 17.39 -6.88
C ASP A 22 -5.81 16.56 -5.95
N SER A 23 -6.23 15.36 -6.40
CA SER A 23 -6.98 14.42 -5.57
C SER A 23 -6.17 13.91 -4.38
N ALA A 24 -4.89 13.61 -4.58
CA ALA A 24 -4.00 13.15 -3.52
C ALA A 24 -3.79 14.23 -2.45
N LEU A 25 -3.57 15.47 -2.87
CA LEU A 25 -3.42 16.61 -1.94
C LEU A 25 -4.72 16.89 -1.18
N ALA A 26 -5.88 16.81 -1.83
CA ALA A 26 -7.18 16.97 -1.17
C ALA A 26 -7.43 15.87 -0.11
N MET A 27 -7.04 14.63 -0.39
CA MET A 27 -7.07 13.54 0.60
C MET A 27 -6.15 13.84 1.79
N LEU A 28 -4.95 14.34 1.51
CA LEU A 28 -3.99 14.71 2.55
C LEU A 28 -4.51 15.81 3.47
N GLU A 29 -5.16 16.85 2.92
CA GLU A 29 -5.79 17.90 3.70
C GLU A 29 -6.84 17.37 4.70
N GLN A 30 -7.64 16.40 4.27
CA GLN A 30 -8.62 15.75 5.15
C GLN A 30 -7.93 14.96 6.28
N ILE A 31 -6.83 14.30 5.98
CA ILE A 31 -6.05 13.50 6.93
C ILE A 31 -5.36 14.37 7.97
N GLN A 32 -4.90 15.54 7.60
CA GLN A 32 -4.25 16.50 8.53
C GLN A 32 -5.11 16.79 9.78
N THR A 33 -6.43 16.80 9.62
CA THR A 33 -7.37 17.00 10.75
C THR A 33 -7.40 15.84 11.74
N GLN A 34 -6.90 14.67 11.34
CA GLN A 34 -6.93 13.43 12.13
C GLN A 34 -5.66 13.18 12.93
N GLN A 35 -4.67 14.07 12.81
CA GLN A 35 -3.39 13.97 13.54
C GLN A 35 -2.67 12.63 13.35
N ILE A 36 -2.64 12.13 12.10
CA ILE A 36 -1.92 10.89 11.75
C ILE A 36 -0.42 11.23 11.63
N ASP A 37 0.41 10.46 12.32
CA ASP A 37 1.87 10.63 12.32
C ASP A 37 2.54 9.85 11.18
N ILE A 38 2.03 8.64 10.90
CA ILE A 38 2.56 7.74 9.87
C ILE A 38 1.40 7.22 9.03
N MET A 39 1.58 7.20 7.71
CA MET A 39 0.61 6.65 6.77
C MET A 39 1.28 5.64 5.85
N ALA A 40 0.70 4.46 5.76
CA ALA A 40 1.06 3.48 4.74
C ALA A 40 0.34 3.79 3.42
N ALA A 41 1.11 4.03 2.37
CA ALA A 41 0.58 4.08 1.02
C ALA A 41 0.57 2.66 0.44
N THR A 42 -0.60 2.08 0.28
CA THR A 42 -0.80 0.66 -0.04
C THR A 42 -1.59 0.47 -1.34
N PRO A 43 -1.02 0.84 -2.50
CA PRO A 43 -1.70 0.65 -3.77
C PRO A 43 -1.96 -0.84 -4.03
N HIS A 44 -3.02 -1.13 -4.80
CA HIS A 44 -3.39 -2.49 -5.20
C HIS A 44 -2.29 -3.17 -6.02
N PHE A 45 -2.00 -4.41 -5.65
CA PHE A 45 -1.19 -5.33 -6.44
C PHE A 45 -1.98 -6.60 -6.77
N TYR A 46 -2.09 -6.92 -8.06
CA TYR A 46 -2.78 -8.10 -8.58
C TYR A 46 -1.79 -8.99 -9.34
N ALA A 47 -1.37 -10.10 -8.76
CA ALA A 47 -0.36 -10.99 -9.35
C ALA A 47 -0.70 -11.48 -10.76
N ALA A 48 -1.99 -11.58 -11.11
CA ALA A 48 -2.46 -11.98 -12.44
C ALA A 48 -2.29 -10.89 -13.52
N LYS A 49 -2.12 -9.63 -13.12
CA LYS A 49 -2.09 -8.48 -14.03
C LYS A 49 -0.78 -7.70 -13.98
N ASP A 50 -0.18 -7.64 -12.79
CA ASP A 50 0.96 -6.78 -12.50
C ASP A 50 2.27 -7.57 -12.56
N ARG A 51 3.25 -7.03 -13.24
CA ARG A 51 4.64 -7.48 -13.09
C ARG A 51 5.24 -6.77 -11.89
N ILE A 52 5.92 -7.50 -11.03
CA ILE A 52 6.48 -6.96 -9.79
C ILE A 52 7.44 -5.80 -10.03
N ASP A 53 8.37 -5.93 -10.96
CA ASP A 53 9.35 -4.89 -11.31
C ASP A 53 8.68 -3.59 -11.80
N THR A 54 7.69 -3.71 -12.66
CA THR A 54 6.91 -2.58 -13.18
C THR A 54 6.06 -1.92 -12.10
N PHE A 55 5.43 -2.73 -11.24
CA PHE A 55 4.63 -2.23 -10.12
C PHE A 55 5.49 -1.45 -9.12
N LEU A 56 6.62 -2.00 -8.71
CA LEU A 56 7.51 -1.32 -7.75
C LEU A 56 8.01 0.02 -8.28
N LYS A 57 8.43 0.06 -9.55
CA LYS A 57 8.85 1.30 -10.20
C LYS A 57 7.74 2.34 -10.27
N LYS A 58 6.52 1.91 -10.63
CA LYS A 58 5.35 2.78 -10.71
C LYS A 58 4.99 3.34 -9.33
N ARG A 59 5.05 2.50 -8.29
CA ARG A 59 4.79 2.88 -6.90
C ARG A 59 5.79 3.92 -6.40
N GLU A 60 7.08 3.71 -6.62
CA GLU A 60 8.14 4.65 -6.24
C GLU A 60 8.00 5.97 -6.99
N THR A 61 7.74 5.94 -8.28
CA THR A 61 7.52 7.15 -9.09
C THR A 61 6.32 7.95 -8.58
N ALA A 62 5.20 7.29 -8.27
CA ALA A 62 4.02 7.93 -7.75
C ALA A 62 4.28 8.59 -6.37
N ARG A 63 5.05 7.93 -5.49
CA ARG A 63 5.49 8.53 -4.23
C ARG A 63 6.33 9.77 -4.45
N ASP A 64 7.31 9.70 -5.33
CA ASP A 64 8.23 10.83 -5.57
C ASP A 64 7.48 12.04 -6.11
N VAL A 65 6.55 11.83 -7.05
CA VAL A 65 5.66 12.87 -7.59
C VAL A 65 4.79 13.46 -6.48
N PHE A 66 4.22 12.63 -5.62
CA PHE A 66 3.39 13.06 -4.49
C PHE A 66 4.19 13.89 -3.48
N ILE A 67 5.35 13.42 -3.04
CA ILE A 67 6.20 14.14 -2.09
C ILE A 67 6.68 15.47 -2.67
N HIS A 68 7.01 15.52 -3.95
CA HIS A 68 7.38 16.77 -4.63
C HIS A 68 6.22 17.79 -4.59
N ALA A 69 5.00 17.36 -4.93
CA ALA A 69 3.82 18.21 -4.88
C ALA A 69 3.51 18.72 -3.46
N VAL A 70 3.66 17.87 -2.45
CA VAL A 70 3.51 18.25 -1.03
C VAL A 70 4.46 19.37 -0.65
N ARG A 71 5.71 19.31 -1.09
CA ARG A 71 6.72 20.36 -0.85
C ARG A 71 6.41 21.63 -1.60
N GLU A 72 6.02 21.55 -2.87
CA GLU A 72 5.68 22.71 -3.68
C GLU A 72 4.46 23.49 -3.12
N HIS A 73 3.49 22.77 -2.56
CA HIS A 73 2.30 23.38 -1.93
C HIS A 73 2.53 23.78 -0.47
N GLU A 74 3.76 23.66 0.03
CA GLU A 74 4.13 24.05 1.41
C GLU A 74 3.18 23.50 2.47
N MET A 75 2.71 22.25 2.29
CA MET A 75 1.78 21.61 3.21
C MET A 75 2.47 21.31 4.55
N ASN A 76 1.80 21.68 5.64
CA ASN A 76 2.27 21.46 7.01
C ASN A 76 1.66 20.18 7.60
N ALA A 77 2.29 19.65 8.65
CA ALA A 77 1.78 18.49 9.41
C ALA A 77 1.48 17.27 8.52
N VAL A 78 2.36 17.01 7.56
CA VAL A 78 2.26 15.84 6.67
C VAL A 78 2.77 14.61 7.40
N PRO A 79 2.00 13.48 7.41
CA PRO A 79 2.47 12.25 8.00
C PRO A 79 3.69 11.71 7.25
N GLN A 80 4.52 10.93 7.94
CA GLN A 80 5.54 10.13 7.27
C GLN A 80 4.85 9.11 6.36
N ILE A 81 5.20 9.08 5.07
CA ILE A 81 4.65 8.13 4.11
C ILE A 81 5.58 6.92 4.00
N LEU A 82 5.06 5.74 4.34
CA LEU A 82 5.72 4.45 4.15
C LEU A 82 5.09 3.73 2.97
N LEU A 83 5.91 3.16 2.09
CA LEU A 83 5.41 2.36 0.98
C LEU A 83 5.05 0.96 1.43
N GLY A 84 3.89 0.49 1.01
CA GLY A 84 3.43 -0.87 1.13
C GLY A 84 2.70 -1.29 -0.13
N SER A 85 1.83 -2.28 -0.01
CA SER A 85 0.96 -2.73 -1.09
C SER A 85 -0.26 -3.42 -0.48
N GLU A 86 -1.43 -3.21 -1.05
CA GLU A 86 -2.59 -4.05 -0.78
C GLU A 86 -2.58 -5.20 -1.79
N VAL A 87 -2.14 -6.37 -1.33
CA VAL A 87 -1.93 -7.54 -2.19
C VAL A 87 -3.21 -8.37 -2.24
N ALA A 88 -3.83 -8.46 -3.42
CA ALA A 88 -4.94 -9.37 -3.62
C ALA A 88 -4.47 -10.82 -3.48
N PHE A 89 -5.19 -11.61 -2.70
CA PHE A 89 -4.89 -13.03 -2.51
C PHE A 89 -4.80 -13.76 -3.85
N PHE A 90 -3.81 -14.62 -3.98
CA PHE A 90 -3.65 -15.52 -5.12
C PHE A 90 -3.11 -16.88 -4.65
N ASP A 91 -3.42 -17.94 -5.41
CA ASP A 91 -2.96 -19.29 -5.09
C ASP A 91 -1.42 -19.37 -5.14
N GLY A 92 -0.84 -19.93 -4.09
CA GLY A 92 0.62 -20.03 -3.97
C GLY A 92 1.32 -18.80 -3.40
N ILE A 93 0.55 -17.80 -2.89
CA ILE A 93 1.07 -16.55 -2.33
C ILE A 93 2.12 -16.79 -1.24
N SER A 94 1.97 -17.82 -0.42
CA SER A 94 2.92 -18.15 0.65
C SER A 94 4.31 -18.52 0.16
N ARG A 95 4.44 -18.95 -1.10
CA ARG A 95 5.70 -19.36 -1.74
C ARG A 95 6.24 -18.33 -2.74
N ALA A 96 5.49 -17.26 -2.99
CA ALA A 96 5.88 -16.23 -3.93
C ALA A 96 7.02 -15.40 -3.35
N LYS A 97 8.14 -15.32 -4.05
CA LYS A 97 9.33 -14.57 -3.62
C LYS A 97 9.10 -13.06 -3.62
N GLU A 98 8.27 -12.57 -4.51
CA GLU A 98 7.92 -11.16 -4.66
C GLU A 98 7.20 -10.56 -3.45
N ILE A 99 6.63 -11.38 -2.58
CA ILE A 99 5.89 -10.92 -1.39
C ILE A 99 6.77 -10.05 -0.47
N GLU A 100 8.05 -10.35 -0.36
CA GLU A 100 8.97 -9.56 0.48
C GLU A 100 9.08 -8.11 0.02
N ALA A 101 9.02 -7.85 -1.28
CA ALA A 101 9.06 -6.50 -1.86
C ALA A 101 7.73 -5.74 -1.72
N LEU A 102 6.65 -6.44 -1.35
CA LEU A 102 5.30 -5.90 -1.22
C LEU A 102 4.92 -5.59 0.23
N THR A 103 5.74 -5.96 1.20
CA THR A 103 5.53 -5.63 2.62
C THR A 103 5.66 -4.12 2.88
N LEU A 104 5.08 -3.67 3.98
CA LEU A 104 5.24 -2.29 4.43
C LEU A 104 6.72 -2.00 4.70
N GLU A 105 7.20 -0.91 4.12
CA GLU A 105 8.59 -0.46 4.19
C GLU A 105 9.17 -0.51 5.60
N GLY A 106 10.32 -1.15 5.74
CA GLY A 106 11.00 -1.33 7.03
C GLY A 106 10.39 -2.38 7.96
N THR A 107 9.40 -3.14 7.49
CA THR A 107 8.71 -4.16 8.29
C THR A 107 8.57 -5.48 7.54
N ARG A 108 7.98 -6.48 8.22
CA ARG A 108 7.53 -7.75 7.62
C ARG A 108 6.00 -7.82 7.49
N LEU A 109 5.32 -6.68 7.63
CA LEU A 109 3.85 -6.63 7.57
C LEU A 109 3.38 -6.57 6.12
N LEU A 110 2.45 -7.44 5.77
CA LEU A 110 1.78 -7.48 4.48
C LEU A 110 0.30 -7.15 4.66
N LEU A 111 -0.21 -6.18 3.91
CA LEU A 111 -1.65 -5.96 3.81
C LEU A 111 -2.22 -6.90 2.75
N LEU A 112 -3.05 -7.83 3.18
CA LEU A 112 -3.62 -8.86 2.32
C LEU A 112 -5.12 -8.63 2.11
N GLU A 113 -5.52 -8.47 0.85
CA GLU A 113 -6.93 -8.44 0.45
C GLU A 113 -7.41 -9.85 0.15
N MET A 114 -8.27 -10.39 1.02
CA MET A 114 -8.84 -11.72 0.83
C MET A 114 -9.95 -11.72 -0.23
N PRO A 115 -10.22 -12.87 -0.89
CA PRO A 115 -11.32 -12.97 -1.85
C PRO A 115 -12.67 -12.61 -1.23
N PHE A 116 -13.56 -11.97 -2.02
CA PHE A 116 -14.93 -11.60 -1.62
C PHE A 116 -15.93 -12.77 -1.73
N VAL A 117 -15.45 -13.99 -1.58
CA VAL A 117 -16.21 -15.25 -1.57
C VAL A 117 -15.85 -16.04 -0.32
N PRO A 118 -16.62 -17.06 0.08
CA PRO A 118 -16.24 -17.91 1.21
C PRO A 118 -14.83 -18.49 1.04
N TRP A 119 -14.01 -18.36 2.07
CA TRP A 119 -12.62 -18.84 2.02
C TRP A 119 -12.56 -20.35 2.16
N THR A 120 -11.76 -20.98 1.33
CA THR A 120 -11.51 -22.41 1.38
C THR A 120 -10.46 -22.77 2.45
N ASP A 121 -10.37 -24.04 2.84
CA ASP A 121 -9.30 -24.51 3.71
C ASP A 121 -7.92 -24.25 3.10
N GLN A 122 -7.80 -24.33 1.77
CA GLN A 122 -6.57 -23.99 1.06
C GLN A 122 -6.20 -22.51 1.20
N ASN A 123 -7.16 -21.60 1.12
CA ASN A 123 -6.91 -20.17 1.35
C ASN A 123 -6.37 -19.93 2.76
N LEU A 124 -7.00 -20.54 3.76
CA LEU A 124 -6.58 -20.41 5.17
C LEU A 124 -5.19 -21.00 5.40
N LEU A 125 -4.86 -22.12 4.75
CA LEU A 125 -3.53 -22.74 4.83
C LEU A 125 -2.44 -21.83 4.23
N GLU A 126 -2.70 -21.16 3.11
CA GLU A 126 -1.79 -20.17 2.53
C GLU A 126 -1.54 -19.00 3.47
N VAL A 127 -2.59 -18.46 4.11
CA VAL A 127 -2.47 -17.38 5.10
C VAL A 127 -1.66 -17.83 6.33
N GLU A 128 -1.94 -19.03 6.85
CA GLU A 128 -1.20 -19.61 7.98
C GLU A 128 0.30 -19.76 7.68
N ARG A 129 0.64 -20.19 6.47
CA ARG A 129 2.04 -20.28 6.01
C ARG A 129 2.69 -18.90 5.92
N LEU A 130 1.99 -17.88 5.39
CA LEU A 130 2.50 -16.52 5.38
C LEU A 130 2.87 -16.03 6.78
N ILE A 131 2.01 -16.30 7.76
CA ILE A 131 2.24 -15.88 9.16
C ILE A 131 3.43 -16.62 9.79
N LYS A 132 3.60 -17.89 9.51
CA LYS A 132 4.62 -18.74 10.17
C LYS A 132 5.99 -18.71 9.50
N GLU A 133 6.03 -18.54 8.18
CA GLU A 133 7.24 -18.78 7.37
C GLU A 133 7.85 -17.48 6.80
N ARG A 134 7.15 -16.36 6.94
CA ARG A 134 7.57 -15.04 6.42
C ARG A 134 7.53 -13.99 7.52
#